data_6e6c37c30336aad65d81acab100ea484
#
_entry.id   6e6c37c30336aad65d81acab100ea484
#
_cell.length_a   1.000
_cell.length_b   1.000
_cell.length_c   1.000
_cell.angle_alpha   90.00
_cell.angle_beta   90.00
_cell.angle_gamma   90.00
#
_symmetry.space_group_name_H-M   'P 1'
#
loop_
_entity.id
_entity.type
_entity.pdbx_description
1 polymer ?
#
loop_
_entity_poly.entity_id
_entity_poly.type
_entity_poly.pdbx_seq_one_letter_code
_entity_poly.pdbx_strand_id
1 'polypeptide(L)'
;KKLIRKIFILIYKYHFISAHLSLAYKMKKNISIDKNIITKEVIKSYKNKWGKLDSKPNSIYFQLYSSLRGEIDINYVPDDLYRYKIEKILNNAIYHSFFENKNLYELRLPDYKDLFPEAIFRKINGVFYDKEYHFIYNINSFINSISDNEIVVKKALETGGGLDVYL
;
A
#
# COMPACT_ATOMS: atom_id res chain seq x y z
N LYS A 1 25.20 -3.81 20.14
CA LYS A 1 24.14 -4.31 19.23
C LYS A 1 22.79 -3.60 19.44
N LYS A 2 22.26 -3.45 20.67
CA LYS A 2 20.97 -2.75 20.95
C LYS A 2 20.96 -1.28 20.51
N LEU A 3 22.05 -0.53 20.69
CA LEU A 3 22.16 0.89 20.33
C LEU A 3 22.14 1.07 18.80
N ILE A 4 22.92 0.27 18.09
CA ILE A 4 22.97 0.29 16.62
C ILE A 4 21.59 0.01 16.03
N ARG A 5 20.88 -1.00 16.56
CA ARG A 5 19.50 -1.32 16.13
C ARG A 5 18.54 -0.14 16.37
N LYS A 6 18.65 0.57 17.50
CA LYS A 6 17.84 1.78 17.76
C LYS A 6 18.14 2.90 16.77
N ILE A 7 19.41 3.13 16.44
CA ILE A 7 19.83 4.13 15.45
C ILE A 7 19.27 3.79 14.07
N PHE A 8 19.39 2.54 13.60
CA PHE A 8 18.80 2.11 12.34
C PHE A 8 17.28 2.30 12.29
N ILE A 9 16.56 1.96 13.36
CA ILE A 9 15.12 2.19 13.46
C ILE A 9 14.77 3.68 13.35
N LEU A 10 15.55 4.56 14.01
CA LEU A 10 15.34 6.00 13.94
C LEU A 10 15.60 6.56 12.54
N ILE A 11 16.70 6.14 11.89
CA ILE A 11 17.02 6.53 10.51
C ILE A 11 15.95 6.08 9.54
N TYR A 12 15.52 4.81 9.63
CA TYR A 12 14.45 4.26 8.80
C TYR A 12 13.13 5.01 9.02
N LYS A 13 12.75 5.24 10.28
CA LYS A 13 11.56 6.01 10.63
C LYS A 13 11.62 7.41 10.02
N TYR A 14 12.76 8.10 10.18
CA TYR A 14 12.94 9.45 9.66
C TYR A 14 12.87 9.49 8.15
N HIS A 15 13.54 8.59 7.47
CA HIS A 15 13.54 8.52 6.00
C HIS A 15 12.14 8.22 5.46
N PHE A 16 11.45 7.26 6.05
CA PHE A 16 10.09 6.88 5.66
C PHE A 16 9.09 8.02 5.87
N ILE A 17 9.10 8.66 7.05
CA ILE A 17 8.24 9.80 7.36
C ILE A 17 8.54 10.97 6.42
N SER A 18 9.82 11.28 6.14
CA SER A 18 10.20 12.39 5.28
C SER A 18 9.72 12.21 3.83
N ALA A 19 9.76 10.98 3.30
CA ALA A 19 9.27 10.69 1.97
C ALA A 19 7.74 10.93 1.86
N HIS A 20 6.97 10.42 2.81
CA HIS A 20 5.51 10.63 2.85
C HIS A 20 5.14 12.10 3.07
N LEU A 21 5.80 12.79 3.99
CA LEU A 21 5.60 14.21 4.20
C LEU A 21 5.95 15.04 2.96
N SER A 22 7.01 14.69 2.24
CA SER A 22 7.37 15.36 0.98
C SER A 22 6.23 15.27 -0.04
N LEU A 23 5.59 14.11 -0.16
CA LEU A 23 4.43 13.94 -1.03
C LEU A 23 3.26 14.84 -0.58
N ALA A 24 2.93 14.83 0.70
CA ALA A 24 1.88 15.68 1.26
C ALA A 24 2.14 17.18 1.02
N TYR A 25 3.38 17.64 1.17
CA TYR A 25 3.75 19.02 0.87
C TYR A 25 3.70 19.35 -0.62
N LYS A 26 4.01 18.39 -1.50
CA LYS A 26 3.81 18.57 -2.96
C LYS A 26 2.32 18.70 -3.30
N MET A 27 1.47 17.87 -2.73
CA MET A 27 0.01 17.96 -2.92
C MET A 27 -0.55 19.30 -2.41
N LYS A 28 -0.05 19.81 -1.27
CA LYS A 28 -0.45 21.10 -0.71
C LYS A 28 -0.23 22.26 -1.68
N LYS A 29 0.75 22.20 -2.57
CA LYS A 29 0.99 23.26 -3.56
C LYS A 29 -0.15 23.37 -4.57
N ASN A 30 -0.87 22.28 -4.80
CA ASN A 30 -1.93 22.19 -5.81
C ASN A 30 -3.34 22.27 -5.17
N ILE A 31 -3.43 22.28 -3.84
CA ILE A 31 -4.70 22.30 -3.11
C ILE A 31 -4.76 23.57 -2.28
N SER A 32 -5.79 24.39 -2.53
CA SER A 32 -6.07 25.56 -1.68
C SER A 32 -6.56 25.11 -0.31
N ILE A 33 -5.83 25.49 0.74
CA ILE A 33 -6.24 25.19 2.11
C ILE A 33 -7.16 26.31 2.60
N ASP A 34 -8.40 25.94 2.90
CA ASP A 34 -9.39 26.89 3.45
C ASP A 34 -9.05 27.22 4.90
N LYS A 35 -8.50 28.42 5.10
CA LYS A 35 -8.12 28.93 6.42
C LYS A 35 -9.33 29.33 7.29
N ASN A 36 -10.50 29.54 6.70
CA ASN A 36 -11.69 29.90 7.45
C ASN A 36 -12.26 28.68 8.18
N ILE A 37 -12.12 27.51 7.57
CA ILE A 37 -12.56 26.23 8.13
C ILE A 37 -11.48 25.63 9.03
N ILE A 38 -10.21 25.66 8.60
CA ILE A 38 -9.10 25.02 9.30
C ILE A 38 -8.42 26.02 10.25
N THR A 39 -9.03 26.27 11.38
CA THR A 39 -8.53 27.21 12.40
C THR A 39 -7.41 26.60 13.25
N LYS A 40 -6.72 27.44 14.02
CA LYS A 40 -5.67 27.01 14.96
C LYS A 40 -6.21 26.07 16.05
N GLU A 41 -7.43 26.32 16.50
CA GLU A 41 -8.13 25.53 17.53
C GLU A 41 -8.44 24.13 17.02
N VAL A 42 -8.90 24.02 15.79
CA VAL A 42 -9.19 22.73 15.14
C VAL A 42 -7.91 21.94 14.94
N ILE A 43 -6.81 22.59 14.49
CA ILE A 43 -5.50 21.94 14.38
C ILE A 43 -5.00 21.47 15.75
N LYS A 44 -5.19 22.25 16.81
CA LYS A 44 -4.83 21.86 18.18
C LYS A 44 -5.61 20.64 18.63
N SER A 45 -6.92 20.60 18.39
CA SER A 45 -7.77 19.46 18.72
C SER A 45 -7.34 18.19 17.99
N TYR A 46 -7.04 18.29 16.69
CA TYR A 46 -6.48 17.21 15.91
C TYR A 46 -5.16 16.68 16.49
N LYS A 47 -4.22 17.59 16.79
CA LYS A 47 -2.93 17.22 17.38
C LYS A 47 -3.08 16.58 18.76
N ASN A 48 -3.98 17.06 19.59
CA ASN A 48 -4.26 16.46 20.90
C ASN A 48 -4.81 15.05 20.79
N LYS A 49 -5.70 14.81 19.83
CA LYS A 49 -6.27 13.47 19.58
C LYS A 49 -5.16 12.48 19.19
N TRP A 50 -4.43 12.78 18.15
CA TRP A 50 -3.40 11.88 17.61
C TRP A 50 -2.10 11.90 18.40
N GLY A 51 -1.88 12.90 19.24
CA GLY A 51 -0.76 13.01 20.16
C GLY A 51 -0.68 11.88 21.19
N LYS A 52 -1.78 11.16 21.42
CA LYS A 52 -1.81 9.95 22.24
C LYS A 52 -1.06 8.78 21.60
N LEU A 53 -0.95 8.76 20.28
CA LEU A 53 -0.27 7.73 19.50
C LEU A 53 1.11 8.17 19.01
N ASP A 54 1.30 9.47 18.73
CA ASP A 54 2.57 10.05 18.34
C ASP A 54 2.75 11.41 19.04
N SER A 55 3.92 11.63 19.63
CA SER A 55 4.23 12.86 20.37
C SER A 55 4.15 14.14 19.53
N LYS A 56 4.28 14.05 18.22
CA LYS A 56 4.28 15.19 17.29
C LYS A 56 3.52 14.85 15.99
N PRO A 57 2.19 14.65 16.04
CA PRO A 57 1.43 14.34 14.83
C PRO A 57 1.47 15.53 13.86
N ASN A 58 1.74 15.25 12.59
CA ASN A 58 1.76 16.27 11.57
C ASN A 58 0.33 16.56 11.10
N SER A 59 -0.05 17.84 11.08
CA SER A 59 -1.40 18.25 10.68
C SER A 59 -1.56 18.46 9.18
N ILE A 60 -0.51 18.24 8.37
CA ILE A 60 -0.58 18.46 6.92
C ILE A 60 -1.64 17.56 6.25
N TYR A 61 -1.72 16.30 6.64
CA TYR A 61 -2.70 15.36 6.10
C TYR A 61 -4.14 15.76 6.46
N PHE A 62 -4.36 16.16 7.71
CA PHE A 62 -5.65 16.69 8.15
C PHE A 62 -6.06 17.90 7.31
N GLN A 63 -5.14 18.86 7.08
CA GLN A 63 -5.42 20.04 6.28
C GLN A 63 -5.75 19.67 4.82
N LEU A 64 -5.02 18.74 4.23
CA LEU A 64 -5.28 18.28 2.87
C LEU A 64 -6.63 17.58 2.74
N TYR A 65 -6.92 16.61 3.61
CA TYR A 65 -8.17 15.84 3.56
C TYR A 65 -9.39 16.73 3.82
N SER A 66 -9.30 17.61 4.81
CA SER A 66 -10.38 18.56 5.09
C SER A 66 -10.62 19.51 3.92
N SER A 67 -9.58 19.99 3.27
CA SER A 67 -9.71 20.88 2.10
C SER A 67 -10.25 20.16 0.87
N LEU A 68 -9.88 18.91 0.65
CA LEU A 68 -10.38 18.10 -0.46
C LEU A 68 -11.86 17.74 -0.31
N ARG A 69 -12.29 17.48 0.92
CA ARG A 69 -13.67 17.10 1.20
C ARG A 69 -14.59 18.28 1.50
N GLY A 70 -14.02 19.44 1.83
CA GLY A 70 -14.78 20.61 2.26
C GLY A 70 -15.41 20.47 3.66
N GLU A 71 -14.94 19.51 4.46
CA GLU A 71 -15.46 19.23 5.81
C GLU A 71 -14.33 19.02 6.82
N ILE A 72 -14.62 19.33 8.09
CA ILE A 72 -13.70 19.11 9.21
C ILE A 72 -14.01 17.80 9.91
N ASP A 73 -13.07 16.88 9.85
CA ASP A 73 -13.10 15.65 10.67
C ASP A 73 -11.76 15.39 11.31
N ILE A 74 -11.65 15.62 12.62
CA ILE A 74 -10.43 15.36 13.40
C ILE A 74 -10.08 13.86 13.50
N ASN A 75 -10.94 12.97 12.96
CA ASN A 75 -10.68 11.54 12.88
C ASN A 75 -9.79 11.15 11.69
N TYR A 76 -9.53 12.04 10.75
CA TYR A 76 -8.57 11.75 9.67
C TYR A 76 -7.23 11.31 10.24
N VAL A 77 -6.86 10.08 9.92
CA VAL A 77 -5.60 9.48 10.39
C VAL A 77 -4.43 10.14 9.67
N PRO A 78 -3.38 10.61 10.38
CA PRO A 78 -2.15 11.03 9.71
C PRO A 78 -1.55 9.84 8.94
N ASP A 79 -1.30 10.00 7.63
CA ASP A 79 -0.82 8.88 6.80
C ASP A 79 0.56 8.38 7.24
N ASP A 80 1.44 9.28 7.64
CA ASP A 80 2.74 8.92 8.21
C ASP A 80 2.60 8.08 9.50
N LEU A 81 1.69 8.47 10.40
CA LEU A 81 1.40 7.70 11.61
C LEU A 81 0.77 6.33 11.29
N TYR A 82 -0.16 6.30 10.34
CA TYR A 82 -0.78 5.07 9.90
C TYR A 82 0.28 4.06 9.44
N ARG A 83 1.08 4.45 8.47
CA ARG A 83 2.03 3.56 7.81
C ARG A 83 3.18 3.11 8.72
N TYR A 84 3.74 4.02 9.52
CA TYR A 84 4.88 3.62 10.33
C TYR A 84 4.51 2.89 11.62
N LYS A 85 3.29 3.08 12.15
CA LYS A 85 2.89 2.55 13.46
C LYS A 85 1.61 1.72 13.43
N ILE A 86 0.49 2.25 12.91
CA ILE A 86 -0.82 1.62 12.98
C ILE A 86 -0.86 0.40 12.06
N GLU A 87 -0.46 0.54 10.83
CA GLU A 87 -0.46 -0.52 9.83
C GLU A 87 0.30 -1.76 10.29
N LYS A 88 1.46 -1.58 10.93
CA LYS A 88 2.27 -2.69 11.46
C LYS A 88 1.59 -3.48 12.57
N ILE A 89 0.65 -2.86 13.28
CA ILE A 89 -0.14 -3.52 14.33
C ILE A 89 -1.33 -4.25 13.71
N LEU A 90 -2.00 -3.59 12.76
CA LEU A 90 -3.20 -4.14 12.11
C LEU A 90 -2.86 -5.20 11.07
N ASN A 91 -1.79 -4.97 10.30
CA ASN A 91 -1.33 -5.85 9.22
C ASN A 91 0.00 -6.48 9.61
N ASN A 92 -0.04 -7.64 10.25
CA ASN A 92 1.17 -8.39 10.56
C ASN A 92 1.86 -8.80 9.24
N ALA A 93 3.16 -8.53 9.12
CA ALA A 93 3.95 -8.80 7.92
C ALA A 93 3.90 -10.28 7.46
N ILE A 94 3.71 -11.23 8.40
CA ILE A 94 3.57 -12.66 8.08
C ILE A 94 2.28 -12.92 7.27
N TYR A 95 1.18 -12.24 7.63
CA TYR A 95 -0.09 -12.40 6.92
C TYR A 95 -0.16 -11.53 5.66
N HIS A 96 0.54 -10.39 5.66
CA HIS A 96 0.54 -9.44 4.57
C HIS A 96 1.01 -10.09 3.25
N SER A 97 2.16 -10.76 3.26
CA SER A 97 2.69 -11.45 2.08
C SER A 97 1.75 -12.55 1.55
N PHE A 98 1.04 -13.23 2.46
CA PHE A 98 0.03 -14.21 2.07
C PHE A 98 -1.16 -13.54 1.36
N PHE A 99 -1.67 -12.41 1.90
CA PHE A 99 -2.81 -11.71 1.31
C PHE A 99 -2.47 -10.92 0.05
N GLU A 100 -1.23 -10.45 -0.11
CA GLU A 100 -0.78 -9.74 -1.30
C GLU A 100 -0.48 -10.64 -2.49
N ASN A 101 -0.25 -11.93 -2.28
CA ASN A 101 0.14 -12.84 -3.34
C ASN A 101 -1.02 -13.08 -4.32
N LYS A 102 -0.92 -12.44 -5.49
CA LYS A 102 -1.92 -12.52 -6.55
C LYS A 102 -2.09 -13.95 -7.10
N ASN A 103 -1.04 -14.77 -7.03
CA ASN A 103 -1.13 -16.17 -7.44
C ASN A 103 -2.11 -17.00 -6.59
N LEU A 104 -2.51 -16.51 -5.42
CA LEU A 104 -3.34 -17.25 -4.47
C LEU A 104 -4.76 -16.68 -4.33
N TYR A 105 -5.13 -15.65 -5.09
CA TYR A 105 -6.43 -14.99 -4.93
C TYR A 105 -7.60 -15.94 -5.14
N GLU A 106 -7.59 -16.71 -6.23
CA GLU A 106 -8.66 -17.65 -6.55
C GLU A 106 -8.79 -18.78 -5.53
N LEU A 107 -7.66 -19.25 -4.95
CA LEU A 107 -7.66 -20.26 -3.90
C LEU A 107 -8.22 -19.74 -2.57
N ARG A 108 -8.01 -18.46 -2.27
CA ARG A 108 -8.47 -17.85 -1.01
C ARG A 108 -9.90 -17.37 -1.05
N LEU A 109 -10.38 -17.05 -2.24
CA LEU A 109 -11.71 -16.49 -2.48
C LEU A 109 -12.42 -17.30 -3.57
N PRO A 110 -12.64 -18.61 -3.36
CA PRO A 110 -13.18 -19.51 -4.41
C PRO A 110 -14.57 -19.08 -4.87
N ASP A 111 -15.39 -18.52 -3.99
CA ASP A 111 -16.73 -18.03 -4.33
C ASP A 111 -16.72 -16.76 -5.18
N TYR A 112 -15.57 -16.10 -5.30
CA TYR A 112 -15.38 -14.85 -6.03
C TYR A 112 -14.39 -14.98 -7.20
N LYS A 113 -14.03 -16.20 -7.60
CA LYS A 113 -13.02 -16.43 -8.65
C LYS A 113 -13.36 -15.74 -9.97
N ASP A 114 -14.65 -15.65 -10.30
CA ASP A 114 -15.13 -15.02 -11.53
C ASP A 114 -14.96 -13.47 -11.55
N LEU A 115 -14.61 -12.87 -10.41
CA LEU A 115 -14.27 -11.45 -10.31
C LEU A 115 -12.78 -11.18 -10.59
N PHE A 116 -11.95 -12.21 -10.69
CA PHE A 116 -10.53 -12.08 -11.01
C PHE A 116 -10.30 -12.34 -12.49
N PRO A 117 -9.30 -11.66 -13.11
CA PRO A 117 -8.85 -12.01 -14.44
C PRO A 117 -8.43 -13.48 -14.50
N GLU A 118 -8.82 -14.19 -15.54
CA GLU A 118 -8.40 -15.58 -15.75
C GLU A 118 -6.88 -15.64 -15.87
N ALA A 119 -6.25 -16.49 -15.05
CA ALA A 119 -4.82 -16.71 -15.11
C ALA A 119 -4.50 -17.85 -16.06
N ILE A 120 -3.67 -17.59 -17.07
CA ILE A 120 -3.22 -18.61 -18.03
C ILE A 120 -2.15 -19.48 -17.38
N PHE A 121 -1.18 -18.84 -16.71
CA PHE A 121 -0.14 -19.54 -15.94
C PHE A 121 0.34 -18.69 -14.76
N ARG A 122 1.05 -19.32 -13.84
CA ARG A 122 1.63 -18.70 -12.65
C ARG A 122 3.08 -19.14 -12.45
N LYS A 123 3.89 -18.24 -11.90
CA LYS A 123 5.23 -18.59 -11.41
C LYS A 123 5.26 -18.43 -9.89
N ILE A 124 5.48 -19.54 -9.18
CA ILE A 124 5.54 -19.58 -7.72
C ILE A 124 6.86 -20.19 -7.30
N ASN A 125 7.70 -19.45 -6.56
CA ASN A 125 9.02 -19.90 -6.12
C ASN A 125 9.90 -20.46 -7.25
N GLY A 126 9.85 -19.83 -8.43
CA GLY A 126 10.66 -20.22 -9.57
C GLY A 126 10.04 -21.34 -10.44
N VAL A 127 8.95 -21.96 -10.00
CA VAL A 127 8.26 -23.05 -10.69
C VAL A 127 7.05 -22.52 -11.44
N PHE A 128 6.80 -23.02 -12.65
CA PHE A 128 5.64 -22.64 -13.45
C PHE A 128 4.49 -23.62 -13.27
N TYR A 129 3.28 -23.09 -13.18
CA TYR A 129 2.02 -23.82 -13.02
C TYR A 129 0.99 -23.28 -14.02
N ASP A 130 0.11 -24.15 -14.51
CA ASP A 130 -1.05 -23.76 -15.30
C ASP A 130 -2.15 -23.10 -14.44
N LYS A 131 -3.28 -22.82 -15.04
CA LYS A 131 -4.43 -22.19 -14.35
C LYS A 131 -5.03 -23.08 -13.25
N GLU A 132 -4.94 -24.40 -13.36
CA GLU A 132 -5.37 -25.38 -12.38
C GLU A 132 -4.29 -25.75 -11.35
N TYR A 133 -3.16 -25.06 -11.36
CA TYR A 133 -1.98 -25.32 -10.50
C TYR A 133 -1.26 -26.64 -10.81
N HIS A 134 -1.42 -27.22 -11.99
CA HIS A 134 -0.59 -28.33 -12.42
C HIS A 134 0.79 -27.82 -12.88
N PHE A 135 1.80 -28.65 -12.68
CA PHE A 135 3.18 -28.31 -13.01
C PHE A 135 3.43 -28.22 -14.51
N ILE A 136 4.03 -27.12 -14.97
CA ILE A 136 4.45 -26.95 -16.36
C ILE A 136 5.93 -27.31 -16.48
N TYR A 137 6.23 -28.47 -17.09
CA TYR A 137 7.59 -28.97 -17.27
C TYR A 137 8.38 -28.17 -18.30
N ASN A 138 7.72 -27.74 -19.38
CA ASN A 138 8.34 -26.97 -20.46
C ASN A 138 7.54 -25.71 -20.74
N ILE A 139 7.99 -24.59 -20.17
CA ILE A 139 7.30 -23.31 -20.31
C ILE A 139 7.29 -22.80 -21.76
N ASN A 140 8.34 -23.05 -22.56
CA ASN A 140 8.38 -22.60 -23.94
C ASN A 140 7.34 -23.32 -24.80
N SER A 141 7.23 -24.65 -24.64
CA SER A 141 6.16 -25.41 -25.30
C SER A 141 4.77 -24.95 -24.87
N PHE A 142 4.60 -24.67 -23.59
CA PHE A 142 3.33 -24.18 -23.05
C PHE A 142 2.97 -22.80 -23.62
N ILE A 143 3.89 -21.86 -23.65
CA ILE A 143 3.67 -20.51 -24.23
C ILE A 143 3.31 -20.61 -25.72
N ASN A 144 3.99 -21.46 -26.48
CA ASN A 144 3.69 -21.67 -27.90
C ASN A 144 2.31 -22.32 -28.15
N SER A 145 1.72 -22.95 -27.15
CA SER A 145 0.37 -23.53 -27.23
C SER A 145 -0.75 -22.53 -26.89
N ILE A 146 -0.40 -21.36 -26.38
CA ILE A 146 -1.37 -20.31 -26.05
C ILE A 146 -1.84 -19.66 -27.37
N SER A 147 -3.16 -19.66 -27.58
CA SER A 147 -3.77 -19.10 -28.80
C SER A 147 -4.10 -17.61 -28.70
N ASP A 148 -3.99 -17.03 -27.49
CA ASP A 148 -4.32 -15.63 -27.27
C ASP A 148 -3.27 -14.69 -27.88
N ASN A 149 -3.74 -13.64 -28.54
CA ASN A 149 -2.88 -12.67 -29.20
C ASN A 149 -2.27 -11.64 -28.23
N GLU A 150 -2.92 -11.44 -27.08
CA GLU A 150 -2.49 -10.48 -26.06
C GLU A 150 -2.52 -11.13 -24.68
N ILE A 151 -1.41 -11.06 -23.98
CA ILE A 151 -1.26 -11.61 -22.63
C ILE A 151 -0.70 -10.52 -21.71
N VAL A 152 -1.34 -10.34 -20.56
CA VAL A 152 -0.85 -9.44 -19.53
C VAL A 152 -0.04 -10.19 -18.49
N VAL A 153 1.25 -9.90 -18.41
CA VAL A 153 2.14 -10.49 -17.39
C VAL A 153 2.28 -9.51 -16.22
N LYS A 154 2.03 -9.99 -15.01
CA LYS A 154 2.13 -9.18 -13.78
C LYS A 154 2.97 -9.90 -12.73
N LYS A 155 3.80 -9.17 -12.03
CA LYS A 155 4.47 -9.67 -10.83
C LYS A 155 3.44 -9.98 -9.74
N ALA A 156 3.58 -11.12 -9.07
CA ALA A 156 2.60 -11.61 -8.11
C ALA A 156 2.66 -10.91 -6.74
N LEU A 157 3.84 -10.42 -6.35
CA LEU A 157 4.11 -9.80 -5.04
C LEU A 157 4.68 -8.41 -5.20
N GLU A 158 4.51 -7.58 -4.17
CA GLU A 158 5.15 -6.26 -4.01
C GLU A 158 4.90 -5.29 -5.18
N THR A 159 3.74 -5.36 -5.81
CA THR A 159 3.38 -4.44 -6.89
C THR A 159 2.08 -3.70 -6.61
N GLY A 160 2.16 -2.39 -6.64
CA GLY A 160 1.03 -1.48 -6.60
C GLY A 160 1.13 -0.44 -7.72
N GLY A 161 0.02 0.21 -8.05
CA GLY A 161 0.02 1.34 -8.99
C GLY A 161 0.41 1.01 -10.44
N GLY A 162 0.25 -0.25 -10.88
CA GLY A 162 0.56 -0.64 -12.26
C GLY A 162 2.04 -0.88 -12.55
N LEU A 163 2.89 -0.94 -11.53
CA LEU A 163 4.31 -1.31 -11.69
C LEU A 163 4.45 -2.78 -12.08
N ASP A 164 5.46 -3.09 -12.92
CA ASP A 164 5.77 -4.45 -13.39
C ASP A 164 4.57 -5.15 -14.07
N VAL A 165 3.86 -4.42 -14.93
CA VAL A 165 2.83 -4.93 -15.84
C VAL A 165 3.37 -4.85 -17.25
N TYR A 166 3.36 -5.99 -17.96
CA TYR A 166 3.86 -6.13 -19.33
C TYR A 166 2.74 -6.66 -20.22
N LEU A 167 2.64 -6.12 -21.44
CA LEU A 167 1.74 -6.56 -22.53
C LEU A 167 2.52 -7.40 -23.51
#